data_103105d23655d7da88180a5a40ac4eff
#
_entry.id   103105d23655d7da88180a5a40ac4eff
#
_cell.length_a   1.000
_cell.length_b   1.000
_cell.length_c   1.000
_cell.angle_alpha   90.00
_cell.angle_beta   90.00
_cell.angle_gamma   90.00
#
_symmetry.space_group_name_H-M   'P 1'
#
loop_
_entity.id
_entity.type
_entity.pdbx_description
1 polymer ?
#
loop_
_entity_poly.entity_id
_entity_poly.type
_entity_poly.pdbx_seq_one_letter_code
_entity_poly.pdbx_strand_id
1 'polypeptide(L)'
;MARQFALADVIGERDWSVDLGAGAVTFGDDLRFPVQLLGSESHGDNTWLWAWANEASNLPPALLHLCAWMRDYGRNAGVGELTDRTFPLTRADGHRLALLASGLTGRPYYRGPYAGGALFFHLEGVPPTALPPERALTVISQTISAFPFDHRTGVTAFFEQQGWPFSGGVAHHPGGATINVAFDDQGRISQLNGSLPPRG
;
A
#
# COMPACT_ATOMS: atom_id res chain seq x y z
N MET A 1 3.67 -2.60 -0.05
CA MET A 1 3.85 -3.12 -1.44
C MET A 1 3.31 -4.55 -1.60
N ALA A 2 3.72 -5.58 -0.83
CA ALA A 2 3.23 -6.96 -1.02
C ALA A 2 1.70 -7.09 -1.10
N ARG A 3 0.96 -6.43 -0.21
CA ARG A 3 -0.51 -6.42 -0.22
C ARG A 3 -1.11 -5.78 -1.47
N GLN A 4 -0.41 -4.84 -2.10
CA GLN A 4 -0.85 -4.22 -3.35
C GLN A 4 -0.75 -5.19 -4.52
N PHE A 5 0.31 -6.01 -4.56
CA PHE A 5 0.44 -7.05 -5.57
C PHE A 5 -0.64 -8.14 -5.40
N ALA A 6 -0.88 -8.56 -4.14
CA ALA A 6 -1.94 -9.52 -3.85
C ALA A 6 -3.32 -8.98 -4.24
N LEU A 7 -3.60 -7.70 -3.97
CA LEU A 7 -4.84 -7.05 -4.42
C LEU A 7 -4.93 -7.00 -5.94
N ALA A 8 -3.84 -6.62 -6.63
CA ALA A 8 -3.83 -6.59 -8.10
C ALA A 8 -4.13 -7.94 -8.72
N ASP A 9 -3.60 -9.04 -8.15
CA ASP A 9 -3.91 -10.40 -8.59
C ASP A 9 -5.40 -10.77 -8.35
N VAL A 10 -6.02 -10.28 -7.28
CA VAL A 10 -7.44 -10.51 -6.98
C VAL A 10 -8.36 -9.73 -7.91
N ILE A 11 -8.09 -8.44 -8.13
CA ILE A 11 -8.95 -7.58 -8.97
C ILE A 11 -8.72 -7.77 -10.46
N GLY A 12 -7.50 -8.14 -10.89
CA GLY A 12 -7.13 -8.30 -12.30
C GLY A 12 -7.36 -7.01 -13.10
N GLU A 13 -7.86 -7.18 -14.32
CA GLU A 13 -8.17 -6.08 -15.27
C GLU A 13 -9.64 -5.62 -15.22
N ARG A 14 -10.33 -5.87 -14.09
CA ARG A 14 -11.75 -5.51 -13.95
C ARG A 14 -11.91 -3.99 -13.89
N ASP A 15 -12.97 -3.50 -14.53
CA ASP A 15 -13.44 -2.14 -14.32
C ASP A 15 -13.84 -1.93 -12.85
N TRP A 16 -13.75 -0.71 -12.39
CA TRP A 16 -14.11 -0.37 -11.02
C TRP A 16 -15.21 0.69 -10.96
N SER A 17 -15.98 0.63 -9.91
CA SER A 17 -16.95 1.67 -9.54
C SER A 17 -16.97 1.85 -8.03
N VAL A 18 -17.40 3.02 -7.57
CA VAL A 18 -17.53 3.32 -6.13
C VAL A 18 -18.89 3.88 -5.81
N ASP A 19 -19.50 3.35 -4.77
CA ASP A 19 -20.66 3.89 -4.11
C ASP A 19 -20.24 4.50 -2.77
N LEU A 20 -20.04 5.81 -2.76
CA LEU A 20 -19.63 6.54 -1.55
C LEU A 20 -20.74 6.55 -0.48
N GLY A 21 -22.02 6.47 -0.88
CA GLY A 21 -23.13 6.38 0.07
C GLY A 21 -23.14 5.05 0.80
N ALA A 22 -22.90 3.96 0.09
CA ALA A 22 -22.79 2.62 0.67
C ALA A 22 -21.41 2.30 1.25
N GLY A 23 -20.41 3.15 1.00
CA GLY A 23 -19.04 2.93 1.49
C GLY A 23 -18.37 1.72 0.88
N ALA A 24 -18.56 1.48 -0.42
CA ALA A 24 -18.02 0.29 -1.07
C ALA A 24 -17.47 0.57 -2.46
N VAL A 25 -16.41 -0.15 -2.83
CA VAL A 25 -15.89 -0.26 -4.18
C VAL A 25 -16.26 -1.62 -4.77
N THR A 26 -16.58 -1.65 -6.05
CA THR A 26 -16.88 -2.86 -6.80
C THR A 26 -15.91 -2.97 -7.98
N PHE A 27 -15.38 -4.17 -8.21
CA PHE A 27 -14.55 -4.51 -9.36
C PHE A 27 -15.28 -5.57 -10.20
N GLY A 28 -15.55 -5.26 -11.46
CA GLY A 28 -16.43 -6.07 -12.30
C GLY A 28 -17.82 -6.18 -11.67
N ASP A 29 -18.46 -7.34 -11.84
CA ASP A 29 -19.82 -7.60 -11.35
C ASP A 29 -19.86 -8.30 -10.00
N ASP A 30 -18.74 -8.86 -9.54
CA ASP A 30 -18.69 -9.86 -8.46
C ASP A 30 -17.82 -9.51 -7.25
N LEU A 31 -16.87 -8.61 -7.38
CA LEU A 31 -15.95 -8.27 -6.29
C LEU A 31 -16.32 -6.94 -5.65
N ARG A 32 -16.87 -6.99 -4.43
CA ARG A 32 -17.25 -5.80 -3.67
C ARG A 32 -16.54 -5.78 -2.32
N PHE A 33 -15.93 -4.63 -2.01
CA PHE A 33 -15.22 -4.42 -0.75
C PHE A 33 -15.70 -3.15 -0.06
N PRO A 34 -15.92 -3.17 1.26
CA PRO A 34 -16.07 -1.96 2.05
C PRO A 34 -14.79 -1.12 1.96
N VAL A 35 -14.94 0.21 2.00
CA VAL A 35 -13.79 1.12 1.87
C VAL A 35 -13.78 2.20 2.93
N GLN A 36 -12.57 2.69 3.20
CA GLN A 36 -12.31 3.97 3.85
C GLN A 36 -11.70 4.91 2.82
N LEU A 37 -12.24 6.10 2.68
CA LEU A 37 -11.70 7.09 1.77
C LEU A 37 -10.57 7.85 2.46
N LEU A 38 -9.37 7.84 1.86
CA LEU A 38 -8.23 8.60 2.36
C LEU A 38 -8.28 10.05 1.86
N GLY A 39 -8.44 10.22 0.57
CA GLY A 39 -8.44 11.53 -0.07
C GLY A 39 -8.40 11.42 -1.58
N SER A 40 -8.06 12.53 -2.22
CA SER A 40 -8.00 12.64 -3.67
C SER A 40 -6.81 13.46 -4.14
N GLU A 41 -6.33 13.12 -5.33
CA GLU A 41 -5.40 13.94 -6.11
C GLU A 41 -6.18 14.74 -7.16
N SER A 42 -5.86 16.03 -7.29
CA SER A 42 -6.20 16.86 -8.45
C SER A 42 -4.95 17.00 -9.32
N HIS A 43 -5.04 16.53 -10.57
CA HIS A 43 -3.93 16.65 -11.52
C HIS A 43 -3.86 18.06 -12.11
N GLY A 44 -5.00 18.77 -12.21
CA GLY A 44 -5.04 20.15 -12.69
C GLY A 44 -4.34 21.12 -11.74
N ASP A 45 -4.60 20.99 -10.45
CA ASP A 45 -4.01 21.85 -9.41
C ASP A 45 -2.72 21.27 -8.82
N ASN A 46 -2.37 20.03 -9.18
CA ASN A 46 -1.24 19.27 -8.62
C ASN A 46 -1.27 19.21 -7.10
N THR A 47 -2.45 18.91 -6.51
CA THR A 47 -2.68 18.91 -5.05
C THR A 47 -3.29 17.61 -4.55
N TRP A 48 -3.00 17.31 -3.28
CA TRP A 48 -3.72 16.35 -2.46
C TRP A 48 -4.79 17.05 -1.64
N LEU A 49 -5.96 16.43 -1.48
CA LEU A 49 -7.01 16.82 -0.55
C LEU A 49 -7.41 15.61 0.30
N TRP A 50 -7.26 15.72 1.62
CA TRP A 50 -7.75 14.70 2.54
C TRP A 50 -9.27 14.59 2.53
N ALA A 51 -9.82 13.36 2.60
CA ALA A 51 -11.27 13.16 2.63
C ALA A 51 -11.94 13.83 3.86
N TRP A 52 -11.29 13.84 5.02
CA TRP A 52 -11.78 14.54 6.22
C TRP A 52 -11.85 16.06 6.05
N ALA A 53 -11.17 16.63 5.09
CA ALA A 53 -11.16 18.07 4.80
C ALA A 53 -12.11 18.46 3.65
N ASN A 54 -12.68 17.48 2.93
CA ASN A 54 -13.57 17.70 1.81
C ASN A 54 -15.02 17.90 2.26
N GLU A 55 -15.30 19.06 2.86
CA GLU A 55 -16.62 19.42 3.38
C GLU A 55 -17.67 19.53 2.26
N ALA A 56 -17.26 19.99 1.08
CA ALA A 56 -18.16 20.19 -0.06
C ALA A 56 -18.81 18.90 -0.58
N SER A 57 -18.15 17.76 -0.40
CA SER A 57 -18.67 16.46 -0.86
C SER A 57 -19.64 15.79 0.12
N ASN A 58 -19.85 16.37 1.31
CA ASN A 58 -20.75 15.86 2.35
C ASN A 58 -20.63 14.32 2.53
N LEU A 59 -19.38 13.84 2.66
CA LEU A 59 -19.08 12.41 2.73
C LEU A 59 -19.63 11.78 4.01
N PRO A 60 -20.17 10.55 3.94
CA PRO A 60 -20.61 9.83 5.13
C PRO A 60 -19.49 9.69 6.17
N PRO A 61 -19.74 9.99 7.46
CA PRO A 61 -18.71 9.87 8.51
C PRO A 61 -18.06 8.49 8.59
N ALA A 62 -18.80 7.43 8.27
CA ALA A 62 -18.30 6.05 8.25
C ALA A 62 -17.13 5.84 7.26
N LEU A 63 -17.06 6.62 6.19
CA LEU A 63 -15.94 6.57 5.23
C LEU A 63 -14.65 7.25 5.72
N LEU A 64 -14.75 8.05 6.76
CA LEU A 64 -13.69 8.99 7.16
C LEU A 64 -12.90 8.54 8.38
N HIS A 65 -13.24 7.40 8.99
CA HIS A 65 -12.62 6.95 10.24
C HIS A 65 -11.09 6.81 10.11
N LEU A 66 -10.62 6.19 9.04
CA LEU A 66 -9.19 5.99 8.84
C LEU A 66 -8.45 7.30 8.61
N CYS A 67 -8.92 8.17 7.72
CA CYS A 67 -8.23 9.43 7.46
C CYS A 67 -8.29 10.39 8.66
N ALA A 68 -9.35 10.34 9.47
CA ALA A 68 -9.43 11.08 10.74
C ALA A 68 -8.42 10.53 11.77
N TRP A 69 -8.32 9.20 11.89
CA TRP A 69 -7.31 8.56 12.74
C TRP A 69 -5.89 8.90 12.28
N MET A 70 -5.62 8.88 10.98
CA MET A 70 -4.30 9.29 10.44
C MET A 70 -3.97 10.75 10.76
N ARG A 71 -4.95 11.65 10.71
CA ARG A 71 -4.76 13.04 11.14
C ARG A 71 -4.34 13.13 12.60
N ASP A 72 -5.00 12.36 13.47
CA ASP A 72 -4.68 12.37 14.90
C ASP A 72 -3.30 11.75 15.18
N TYR A 73 -2.94 10.66 14.44
CA TYR A 73 -1.60 10.12 14.43
C TYR A 73 -0.56 11.16 13.99
N GLY A 74 -0.84 11.90 12.91
CA GLY A 74 0.03 12.96 12.40
C GLY A 74 0.26 14.09 13.41
N ARG A 75 -0.78 14.49 14.14
CA ARG A 75 -0.66 15.48 15.22
C ARG A 75 0.30 15.01 16.32
N ASN A 76 0.19 13.76 16.73
CA ASN A 76 1.04 13.17 17.77
C ASN A 76 2.48 12.98 17.30
N ALA A 77 2.68 12.67 16.01
CA ALA A 77 3.99 12.44 15.42
C ALA A 77 4.65 13.71 14.83
N GLY A 78 3.95 14.83 14.80
CA GLY A 78 4.45 16.08 14.20
C GLY A 78 4.59 16.03 12.68
N VAL A 79 3.75 15.23 11.99
CA VAL A 79 3.79 15.03 10.53
C VAL A 79 2.75 15.90 9.85
N GLY A 80 3.21 17.02 9.25
CA GLY A 80 2.35 18.02 8.62
C GLY A 80 1.51 17.48 7.48
N GLU A 81 2.05 16.55 6.68
CA GLU A 81 1.34 15.90 5.55
C GLU A 81 0.07 15.18 5.98
N LEU A 82 -0.02 14.74 7.24
CA LEU A 82 -1.20 14.08 7.78
C LEU A 82 -2.22 15.06 8.40
N THR A 83 -1.79 16.30 8.68
CA THR A 83 -2.60 17.31 9.41
C THR A 83 -3.05 18.47 8.55
N ASP A 84 -2.33 18.76 7.47
CA ASP A 84 -2.69 19.81 6.53
C ASP A 84 -3.85 19.35 5.65
N ARG A 85 -4.87 20.19 5.49
CA ARG A 85 -6.10 19.86 4.73
C ARG A 85 -5.81 19.50 3.28
N THR A 86 -4.91 20.26 2.67
CA THR A 86 -4.48 20.13 1.28
C THR A 86 -3.03 20.60 1.14
N PHE A 87 -2.31 20.05 0.18
CA PHE A 87 -0.93 20.43 -0.11
C PHE A 87 -0.51 19.97 -1.51
N PRO A 88 0.58 20.52 -2.09
CA PRO A 88 1.09 20.09 -3.38
C PRO A 88 1.55 18.63 -3.38
N LEU A 89 1.29 17.89 -4.47
CA LEU A 89 1.74 16.49 -4.66
C LEU A 89 3.25 16.33 -4.64
N THR A 90 4.01 17.41 -4.88
CA THR A 90 5.48 17.41 -4.74
C THR A 90 5.94 17.20 -3.30
N ARG A 91 5.11 17.50 -2.30
CA ARG A 91 5.40 17.26 -0.87
C ARG A 91 5.14 15.81 -0.49
N ALA A 92 3.99 15.28 -0.84
CA ALA A 92 3.63 13.87 -0.76
C ALA A 92 2.49 13.56 -1.73
N ASP A 93 2.64 12.51 -2.51
CA ASP A 93 1.59 12.02 -3.39
C ASP A 93 0.67 11.01 -2.69
N GLY A 94 -0.48 10.73 -3.30
CA GLY A 94 -1.47 9.82 -2.73
C GLY A 94 -0.96 8.39 -2.57
N HIS A 95 -0.03 7.94 -3.40
CA HIS A 95 0.58 6.61 -3.24
C HIS A 95 1.40 6.51 -1.95
N ARG A 96 2.21 7.52 -1.62
CA ARG A 96 2.99 7.56 -0.37
C ARG A 96 2.09 7.56 0.85
N LEU A 97 1.02 8.39 0.82
CA LEU A 97 0.05 8.47 1.92
C LEU A 97 -0.73 7.16 2.09
N ALA A 98 -1.17 6.56 0.99
CA ALA A 98 -1.89 5.29 1.01
C ALA A 98 -0.99 4.11 1.41
N LEU A 99 0.30 4.11 1.03
CA LEU A 99 1.28 3.12 1.49
C LEU A 99 1.55 3.25 2.99
N LEU A 100 1.64 4.48 3.52
CA LEU A 100 1.75 4.70 4.96
C LEU A 100 0.53 4.13 5.68
N ALA A 101 -0.69 4.45 5.23
CA ALA A 101 -1.92 3.90 5.77
C ALA A 101 -1.93 2.37 5.72
N SER A 102 -1.52 1.80 4.59
CA SER A 102 -1.42 0.34 4.40
C SER A 102 -0.41 -0.31 5.34
N GLY A 103 0.72 0.36 5.59
CA GLY A 103 1.72 -0.08 6.56
C GLY A 103 1.20 -0.13 7.99
N LEU A 104 0.50 0.94 8.40
CA LEU A 104 -0.04 1.10 9.76
C LEU A 104 -1.24 0.18 10.05
N THR A 105 -2.07 -0.10 9.05
CA THR A 105 -3.32 -0.87 9.23
C THR A 105 -3.24 -2.32 8.80
N GLY A 106 -2.23 -2.67 8.02
CA GLY A 106 -2.09 -4.01 7.45
C GLY A 106 -3.05 -4.32 6.30
N ARG A 107 -3.72 -3.33 5.70
CA ARG A 107 -4.72 -3.51 4.64
C ARG A 107 -4.25 -2.90 3.32
N PRO A 108 -4.69 -3.39 2.15
CA PRO A 108 -4.33 -2.79 0.87
C PRO A 108 -5.11 -1.51 0.60
N TYR A 109 -4.61 -0.72 -0.36
CA TYR A 109 -5.33 0.43 -0.89
C TYR A 109 -5.58 0.26 -2.39
N TYR A 110 -6.54 1.00 -2.91
CA TYR A 110 -6.80 1.12 -4.35
C TYR A 110 -6.76 2.60 -4.76
N ARG A 111 -6.08 2.86 -5.88
CA ARG A 111 -6.13 4.14 -6.57
C ARG A 111 -7.17 4.07 -7.66
N GLY A 112 -8.29 4.75 -7.48
CA GLY A 112 -9.38 4.87 -8.44
C GLY A 112 -9.19 6.09 -9.33
N PRO A 113 -8.71 5.94 -10.58
CA PRO A 113 -8.52 7.06 -11.48
C PRO A 113 -9.88 7.60 -11.97
N TYR A 114 -9.97 8.93 -12.14
CA TYR A 114 -11.09 9.60 -12.78
C TYR A 114 -10.57 10.75 -13.67
N ALA A 115 -11.46 11.35 -14.46
CA ALA A 115 -11.07 12.50 -15.28
C ALA A 115 -10.58 13.65 -14.39
N GLY A 116 -9.29 14.00 -14.51
CA GLY A 116 -8.64 15.08 -13.76
C GLY A 116 -8.01 14.70 -12.44
N GLY A 117 -8.03 13.39 -12.01
CA GLY A 117 -7.40 13.02 -10.75
C GLY A 117 -7.49 11.54 -10.38
N ALA A 118 -7.39 11.28 -9.09
CA ALA A 118 -7.61 9.94 -8.54
C ALA A 118 -8.15 10.01 -7.10
N LEU A 119 -9.00 9.05 -6.75
CA LEU A 119 -9.42 8.77 -5.37
C LEU A 119 -8.53 7.67 -4.79
N PHE A 120 -8.25 7.73 -3.50
CA PHE A 120 -7.49 6.70 -2.79
C PHE A 120 -8.35 6.07 -1.71
N PHE A 121 -8.63 4.80 -1.89
CA PHE A 121 -9.46 4.00 -0.99
C PHE A 121 -8.59 2.98 -0.26
N HIS A 122 -8.82 2.81 1.00
CA HIS A 122 -8.32 1.70 1.79
C HIS A 122 -9.38 0.61 1.82
N LEU A 123 -9.05 -0.62 1.40
CA LEU A 123 -10.01 -1.70 1.25
C LEU A 123 -10.07 -2.57 2.50
N GLU A 124 -11.30 -2.89 2.92
CA GLU A 124 -11.57 -3.78 4.05
C GLU A 124 -12.03 -5.16 3.56
N GLY A 125 -11.77 -6.20 4.34
CA GLY A 125 -12.21 -7.56 4.02
C GLY A 125 -11.52 -8.22 2.82
N VAL A 126 -10.44 -7.63 2.29
CA VAL A 126 -9.63 -8.30 1.26
C VAL A 126 -8.96 -9.51 1.90
N PRO A 127 -9.16 -10.73 1.35
CA PRO A 127 -8.55 -11.92 1.90
C PRO A 127 -7.02 -11.80 1.93
N PRO A 128 -6.36 -12.26 3.00
CA PRO A 128 -4.93 -12.35 3.00
C PRO A 128 -4.49 -13.37 1.93
N THR A 129 -3.71 -12.91 0.97
CA THR A 129 -3.13 -13.77 -0.05
C THR A 129 -1.66 -13.99 0.27
N ALA A 130 -1.23 -15.24 0.39
CA ALA A 130 0.17 -15.56 0.54
C ALA A 130 0.93 -15.09 -0.72
N LEU A 131 1.99 -14.33 -0.51
CA LEU A 131 2.82 -13.88 -1.62
C LEU A 131 3.65 -15.07 -2.15
N PRO A 132 3.55 -15.43 -3.43
CA PRO A 132 4.43 -16.45 -4.00
C PRO A 132 5.89 -16.02 -3.92
N PRO A 133 6.84 -16.95 -3.68
CA PRO A 133 8.26 -16.60 -3.48
C PRO A 133 8.89 -15.90 -4.68
N GLU A 134 8.49 -16.23 -5.89
CA GLU A 134 8.92 -15.54 -7.12
C GLU A 134 8.49 -14.07 -7.18
N ARG A 135 7.34 -13.75 -6.60
CA ARG A 135 6.84 -12.37 -6.51
C ARG A 135 7.60 -11.55 -5.46
N ALA A 136 8.16 -12.17 -4.44
CA ALA A 136 8.91 -11.45 -3.41
C ALA A 136 10.13 -10.71 -3.98
N LEU A 137 10.86 -11.31 -4.92
CA LEU A 137 11.99 -10.67 -5.61
C LEU A 137 11.54 -9.39 -6.34
N THR A 138 10.42 -9.48 -7.06
CA THR A 138 9.84 -8.34 -7.79
C THR A 138 9.40 -7.23 -6.81
N VAL A 139 8.70 -7.59 -5.73
CA VAL A 139 8.23 -6.62 -4.72
C VAL A 139 9.40 -5.89 -4.08
N ILE A 140 10.44 -6.62 -3.64
CA ILE A 140 11.63 -6.02 -3.04
C ILE A 140 12.32 -5.09 -4.04
N SER A 141 12.59 -5.57 -5.26
CA SER A 141 13.28 -4.77 -6.30
C SER A 141 12.51 -3.50 -6.66
N GLN A 142 11.21 -3.58 -6.84
CA GLN A 142 10.38 -2.42 -7.16
C GLN A 142 10.28 -1.44 -5.98
N THR A 143 10.24 -1.96 -4.74
CA THR A 143 10.17 -1.10 -3.55
C THR A 143 11.45 -0.27 -3.39
N ILE A 144 12.63 -0.89 -3.52
CA ILE A 144 13.90 -0.17 -3.42
C ILE A 144 14.14 0.81 -4.57
N SER A 145 13.57 0.54 -5.75
CA SER A 145 13.64 1.46 -6.89
C SER A 145 12.72 2.66 -6.74
N ALA A 146 11.59 2.49 -6.06
CA ALA A 146 10.55 3.52 -5.94
C ALA A 146 10.74 4.45 -4.72
N PHE A 147 11.38 3.96 -3.65
CA PHE A 147 11.44 4.67 -2.37
C PHE A 147 12.84 4.63 -1.77
N PRO A 148 13.37 5.78 -1.30
CA PRO A 148 14.60 5.82 -0.51
C PRO A 148 14.28 5.37 0.93
N PHE A 149 14.88 4.27 1.38
CA PHE A 149 14.79 3.77 2.76
C PHE A 149 16.01 2.90 3.09
N ASP A 150 16.20 2.58 4.36
CA ASP A 150 17.22 1.60 4.77
C ASP A 150 16.84 0.20 4.29
N HIS A 151 17.61 -0.34 3.33
CA HIS A 151 17.28 -1.60 2.67
C HIS A 151 17.24 -2.78 3.64
N ARG A 152 18.15 -2.82 4.63
CA ARG A 152 18.19 -3.90 5.62
C ARG A 152 16.92 -3.91 6.48
N THR A 153 16.55 -2.76 7.01
CA THR A 153 15.31 -2.59 7.78
C THR A 153 14.08 -2.94 6.95
N GLY A 154 14.01 -2.44 5.72
CA GLY A 154 12.86 -2.69 4.84
C GLY A 154 12.70 -4.16 4.45
N VAL A 155 13.80 -4.86 4.14
CA VAL A 155 13.78 -6.30 3.81
C VAL A 155 13.41 -7.15 5.02
N THR A 156 13.96 -6.83 6.20
CA THR A 156 13.62 -7.53 7.44
C THR A 156 12.13 -7.39 7.74
N ALA A 157 11.61 -6.17 7.73
CA ALA A 157 10.18 -5.90 7.95
C ALA A 157 9.30 -6.57 6.88
N PHE A 158 9.76 -6.63 5.63
CA PHE A 158 9.03 -7.32 4.57
C PHE A 158 8.86 -8.82 4.88
N PHE A 159 9.94 -9.54 5.22
CA PHE A 159 9.86 -10.97 5.52
C PHE A 159 9.10 -11.26 6.82
N GLU A 160 9.25 -10.42 7.84
CA GLU A 160 8.46 -10.50 9.08
C GLU A 160 6.95 -10.38 8.78
N GLN A 161 6.55 -9.42 7.96
CA GLN A 161 5.16 -9.24 7.55
C GLN A 161 4.61 -10.41 6.72
N GLN A 162 5.47 -11.13 6.01
CA GLN A 162 5.08 -12.35 5.29
C GLN A 162 5.07 -13.60 6.18
N GLY A 163 5.56 -13.49 7.43
CA GLY A 163 5.74 -14.64 8.32
C GLY A 163 6.86 -15.58 7.84
N TRP A 164 7.84 -15.07 7.10
CA TRP A 164 8.98 -15.85 6.62
C TRP A 164 10.18 -15.61 7.54
N PRO A 165 10.67 -16.66 8.24
CA PRO A 165 11.89 -16.52 9.04
C PRO A 165 13.05 -15.97 8.19
N PHE A 166 13.67 -14.89 8.65
CA PHE A 166 14.79 -14.23 7.96
C PHE A 166 15.97 -14.09 8.92
N SER A 167 17.06 -14.75 8.59
CA SER A 167 18.32 -14.66 9.36
C SER A 167 19.53 -14.94 8.47
N GLY A 168 20.67 -14.33 8.80
CA GLY A 168 21.91 -14.52 8.03
C GLY A 168 21.81 -14.18 6.55
N GLY A 169 20.85 -13.31 6.17
CA GLY A 169 20.62 -12.95 4.76
C GLY A 169 19.75 -13.97 4.00
N VAL A 170 19.15 -14.93 4.67
CA VAL A 170 18.30 -15.96 4.05
C VAL A 170 16.89 -15.92 4.63
N ALA A 171 15.90 -15.79 3.76
CA ALA A 171 14.49 -15.96 4.11
C ALA A 171 13.99 -17.35 3.69
N HIS A 172 13.18 -17.98 4.54
CA HIS A 172 12.60 -19.29 4.31
C HIS A 172 11.08 -19.19 4.11
N HIS A 173 10.63 -19.46 2.88
CA HIS A 173 9.21 -19.57 2.59
C HIS A 173 8.63 -20.87 3.14
N PRO A 174 7.39 -20.89 3.70
CA PRO A 174 6.78 -22.14 4.20
C PRO A 174 6.70 -23.28 3.17
N GLY A 175 6.63 -22.96 1.89
CA GLY A 175 6.64 -23.92 0.78
C GLY A 175 8.03 -24.42 0.37
N GLY A 176 9.07 -24.18 1.18
CA GLY A 176 10.42 -24.71 0.95
C GLY A 176 11.31 -23.87 0.02
N ALA A 177 10.81 -22.78 -0.56
CA ALA A 177 11.65 -21.85 -1.31
C ALA A 177 12.53 -21.01 -0.37
N THR A 178 13.68 -20.57 -0.86
CA THR A 178 14.55 -19.64 -0.13
C THR A 178 14.83 -18.38 -0.93
N ILE A 179 14.98 -17.24 -0.24
CA ILE A 179 15.42 -15.97 -0.84
C ILE A 179 16.69 -15.54 -0.12
N ASN A 180 17.74 -15.34 -0.89
CA ASN A 180 19.03 -14.88 -0.39
C ASN A 180 19.17 -13.40 -0.69
N VAL A 181 19.54 -12.62 0.33
CA VAL A 181 19.77 -11.18 0.25
C VAL A 181 21.14 -10.89 0.81
N ALA A 182 22.04 -10.38 -0.02
CA ALA A 182 23.32 -9.83 0.43
C ALA A 182 23.26 -8.30 0.47
N PHE A 183 23.96 -7.72 1.43
CA PHE A 183 24.06 -6.27 1.60
C PHE A 183 25.51 -5.83 1.48
N ASP A 184 25.74 -4.65 0.91
CA ASP A 184 27.05 -3.99 0.90
C ASP A 184 27.37 -3.34 2.26
N ASP A 185 28.56 -2.75 2.36
CA ASP A 185 29.04 -2.07 3.58
C ASP A 185 28.18 -0.85 3.98
N GLN A 186 27.35 -0.34 3.06
CA GLN A 186 26.40 0.75 3.31
C GLN A 186 24.99 0.24 3.66
N GLY A 187 24.81 -1.08 3.79
CA GLY A 187 23.52 -1.70 4.08
C GLY A 187 22.57 -1.77 2.89
N ARG A 188 23.03 -1.46 1.66
CA ARG A 188 22.21 -1.56 0.44
C ARG A 188 22.25 -2.98 -0.09
N ILE A 189 21.15 -3.43 -0.69
CA ILE A 189 21.13 -4.74 -1.35
C ILE A 189 22.17 -4.77 -2.49
N SER A 190 23.12 -5.68 -2.38
CA SER A 190 24.11 -5.96 -3.41
C SER A 190 23.76 -7.20 -4.23
N GLN A 191 22.97 -8.13 -3.66
CA GLN A 191 22.52 -9.34 -4.34
C GLN A 191 21.14 -9.76 -3.81
N LEU A 192 20.27 -10.20 -4.71
CA LEU A 192 18.95 -10.72 -4.41
C LEU A 192 18.62 -11.92 -5.32
N ASN A 193 18.55 -13.11 -4.74
CA ASN A 193 18.31 -14.36 -5.48
C ASN A 193 17.25 -15.21 -4.80
N GLY A 194 16.50 -15.97 -5.60
CA GLY A 194 15.54 -16.96 -5.11
C GLY A 194 15.91 -18.38 -5.57
N SER A 195 15.70 -19.35 -4.72
CA SER A 195 15.72 -20.78 -5.06
C SER A 195 14.36 -21.37 -4.79
N LEU A 196 13.72 -21.93 -5.82
CA LEU A 196 12.45 -22.62 -5.72
C LEU A 196 12.71 -24.12 -5.48
N PRO A 197 11.88 -24.81 -4.68
CA PRO A 197 11.97 -26.26 -4.57
C PRO A 197 11.69 -26.89 -5.96
N PRO A 198 12.29 -28.04 -6.26
CA PRO A 198 11.96 -28.77 -7.46
C PRO A 198 10.45 -29.05 -7.50
N ARG A 199 9.84 -28.82 -8.66
CA ARG A 199 8.44 -29.21 -8.88
C ARG A 199 8.39 -30.73 -8.85
N GLY A 200 7.69 -31.28 -7.84
CA GLY A 200 7.39 -32.71 -7.78
C GLY A 200 6.43 -33.14 -8.87
#